data_8ee2cb7c5464787d389a74eb01cf4c8a
#
_entry.id   8ee2cb7c5464787d389a74eb01cf4c8a
#
_cell.length_a   1.000
_cell.length_b   1.000
_cell.length_c   1.000
_cell.angle_alpha   90.00
_cell.angle_beta   90.00
_cell.angle_gamma   90.00
#
_symmetry.space_group_name_H-M   'P 1'
#
loop_
_entity.id
_entity.type
_entity.pdbx_description
1 polymer ?
#
loop_
_entity_poly.entity_id
_entity_poly.type
_entity_poly.pdbx_seq_one_letter_code
_entity_poly.pdbx_strand_id
1 'polypeptide(L)'
;MDQRKRIAIYGGTFDPVHSGHLEVGRRVSEFFAIDEFLFMPARLAPHKVGQEAASAFDRYAMLALATQDEPHLSVSRFELDGPGRQYTVDTLVHFRSSCGEFVDLFFVMGADSWAEITTWREWPRLMTLANLVVVTRPGHEIAVEGFAAPADQITDLRGRNLPAIVEPGAAKIFVTDAVMIDVSATAVRRAAREEAGEKLEQLVPPPVADYIRKYGLYRNTNEA
;
A
#
# COMPACT_ATOMS: atom_id res chain seq x y z
N MET A 1 16.25 18.35 20.12
CA MET A 1 16.35 16.94 19.69
C MET A 1 15.95 16.92 18.24
N ASP A 2 16.85 16.53 17.33
CA ASP A 2 16.50 16.41 15.93
C ASP A 2 15.39 15.36 15.78
N GLN A 3 14.27 15.77 15.22
CA GLN A 3 13.15 14.88 14.96
C GLN A 3 13.57 13.86 13.90
N ARG A 4 13.47 12.56 14.19
CA ARG A 4 13.79 11.50 13.21
C ARG A 4 12.84 11.60 12.03
N LYS A 5 13.39 11.55 10.81
CA LYS A 5 12.56 11.50 9.60
C LYS A 5 11.75 10.19 9.58
N ARG A 6 10.48 10.27 9.21
CA ARG A 6 9.57 9.12 9.09
C ARG A 6 9.23 8.85 7.64
N ILE A 7 9.55 7.66 7.18
CA ILE A 7 9.29 7.22 5.79
C ILE A 7 8.37 6.02 5.85
N ALA A 8 7.25 6.07 5.13
CA ALA A 8 6.34 4.95 4.96
C ALA A 8 6.44 4.37 3.55
N ILE A 9 6.49 3.05 3.44
CA ILE A 9 6.45 2.29 2.19
C ILE A 9 5.16 1.50 2.15
N TYR A 10 4.33 1.74 1.14
CA TYR A 10 3.10 1.00 0.90
C TYR A 10 3.29 0.10 -0.32
N GLY A 11 3.58 -1.19 -0.05
CA GLY A 11 3.74 -2.21 -1.08
C GLY A 11 2.39 -2.69 -1.61
N GLY A 12 2.27 -2.89 -2.91
CA GLY A 12 1.04 -3.41 -3.49
C GLY A 12 1.10 -3.61 -5.01
N THR A 13 0.11 -4.32 -5.52
CA THR A 13 -0.04 -4.49 -6.97
C THR A 13 -0.56 -3.20 -7.63
N PHE A 14 -1.51 -2.50 -6.99
CA PHE A 14 -2.18 -1.30 -7.48
C PHE A 14 -2.72 -1.47 -8.91
N ASP A 15 -3.61 -2.43 -9.10
CA ASP A 15 -4.13 -2.84 -10.40
C ASP A 15 -5.67 -2.68 -10.52
N PRO A 16 -6.16 -1.42 -10.69
CA PRO A 16 -5.41 -0.16 -10.57
C PRO A 16 -5.32 0.40 -9.14
N VAL A 17 -4.58 1.50 -8.99
CA VAL A 17 -4.73 2.40 -7.84
C VAL A 17 -6.16 2.96 -7.79
N HIS A 18 -6.68 3.19 -6.59
CA HIS A 18 -8.01 3.71 -6.36
C HIS A 18 -8.06 4.63 -5.13
N SER A 19 -9.18 5.33 -4.95
CA SER A 19 -9.36 6.31 -3.87
C SER A 19 -9.05 5.75 -2.48
N GLY A 20 -9.37 4.48 -2.22
CA GLY A 20 -9.02 3.82 -0.97
C GLY A 20 -7.52 3.73 -0.71
N HIS A 21 -6.70 3.52 -1.74
CA HIS A 21 -5.24 3.52 -1.57
C HIS A 21 -4.69 4.91 -1.21
N LEU A 22 -5.22 5.96 -1.85
CA LEU A 22 -4.81 7.34 -1.54
C LEU A 22 -5.21 7.73 -0.12
N GLU A 23 -6.41 7.34 0.31
CA GLU A 23 -6.87 7.61 1.67
C GLU A 23 -5.99 6.88 2.71
N VAL A 24 -5.52 5.66 2.42
CA VAL A 24 -4.51 5.00 3.25
C VAL A 24 -3.26 5.88 3.37
N GLY A 25 -2.76 6.38 2.23
CA GLY A 25 -1.58 7.25 2.22
C GLY A 25 -1.77 8.50 3.08
N ARG A 26 -2.88 9.22 2.90
CA ARG A 26 -3.20 10.45 3.67
C ARG A 26 -3.35 10.17 5.16
N ARG A 27 -4.21 9.20 5.52
CA ARG A 27 -4.51 8.90 6.93
C ARG A 27 -3.33 8.34 7.69
N VAL A 28 -2.56 7.44 7.08
CA VAL A 28 -1.34 6.92 7.72
C VAL A 28 -0.31 8.03 7.88
N SER A 29 -0.17 8.92 6.88
CA SER A 29 0.75 10.06 6.98
C SER A 29 0.36 11.01 8.12
N GLU A 30 -0.91 11.35 8.23
CA GLU A 30 -1.43 12.20 9.31
C GLU A 30 -1.26 11.50 10.68
N PHE A 31 -1.68 10.24 10.78
CA PHE A 31 -1.76 9.50 12.04
C PHE A 31 -0.38 9.20 12.64
N PHE A 32 0.60 8.90 11.78
CA PHE A 32 1.97 8.57 12.20
C PHE A 32 2.97 9.73 11.99
N ALA A 33 2.50 10.91 11.58
CA ALA A 33 3.34 12.05 11.22
C ALA A 33 4.47 11.64 10.23
N ILE A 34 4.08 11.01 9.11
CA ILE A 34 5.00 10.56 8.08
C ILE A 34 5.46 11.75 7.23
N ASP A 35 6.77 11.92 7.10
CA ASP A 35 7.35 12.99 6.27
C ASP A 35 7.33 12.64 4.77
N GLU A 36 7.43 11.34 4.45
CA GLU A 36 7.46 10.86 3.07
C GLU A 36 6.74 9.51 2.96
N PHE A 37 5.69 9.44 2.16
CA PHE A 37 4.92 8.23 1.91
C PHE A 37 5.16 7.73 0.49
N LEU A 38 5.69 6.51 0.35
CA LEU A 38 6.10 5.90 -0.91
C LEU A 38 5.14 4.77 -1.29
N PHE A 39 4.39 4.94 -2.38
CA PHE A 39 3.76 3.82 -3.05
C PHE A 39 4.82 3.00 -3.77
N MET A 40 4.82 1.69 -3.52
CA MET A 40 5.79 0.74 -4.09
C MET A 40 5.04 -0.28 -4.95
N PRO A 41 4.82 0.01 -6.26
CA PRO A 41 4.15 -0.95 -7.14
C PRO A 41 5.04 -2.16 -7.40
N ALA A 42 4.52 -3.35 -7.11
CA ALA A 42 5.21 -4.61 -7.39
C ALA A 42 5.42 -4.81 -8.89
N ARG A 43 6.61 -5.23 -9.32
CA ARG A 43 6.90 -5.53 -10.73
C ARG A 43 6.02 -6.68 -11.26
N LEU A 44 5.92 -7.74 -10.50
CA LEU A 44 5.08 -8.90 -10.81
C LEU A 44 3.87 -8.91 -9.88
N ALA A 45 2.67 -9.13 -10.42
CA ALA A 45 1.46 -9.36 -9.62
C ALA A 45 1.44 -10.84 -9.19
N PRO A 46 1.82 -11.19 -7.96
CA PRO A 46 2.12 -12.57 -7.58
C PRO A 46 0.92 -13.52 -7.62
N HIS A 47 -0.32 -12.99 -7.60
CA HIS A 47 -1.53 -13.79 -7.45
C HIS A 47 -2.47 -13.77 -8.68
N LYS A 48 -2.00 -13.31 -9.86
CA LYS A 48 -2.87 -13.13 -11.05
C LYS A 48 -2.37 -13.87 -12.27
N VAL A 49 -2.04 -15.15 -12.10
CA VAL A 49 -1.81 -16.03 -13.27
C VAL A 49 -3.16 -16.24 -13.96
N GLY A 50 -3.29 -15.74 -15.19
CA GLY A 50 -4.50 -15.91 -16.01
C GLY A 50 -5.55 -14.78 -15.96
N GLN A 51 -5.32 -13.68 -15.23
CA GLN A 51 -6.13 -12.45 -15.36
C GLN A 51 -5.33 -11.38 -16.11
N GLU A 52 -5.99 -10.63 -16.99
CA GLU A 52 -5.40 -9.47 -17.67
C GLU A 52 -5.15 -8.35 -16.65
N ALA A 53 -3.96 -8.37 -16.06
CA ALA A 53 -3.49 -7.29 -15.23
C ALA A 53 -2.89 -6.19 -16.11
N ALA A 54 -3.07 -4.93 -15.73
CA ALA A 54 -2.36 -3.84 -16.37
C ALA A 54 -0.84 -4.04 -16.23
N SER A 55 -0.06 -3.61 -17.24
CA SER A 55 1.39 -3.71 -17.19
C SER A 55 1.95 -3.00 -15.96
N ALA A 56 3.15 -3.37 -15.52
CA ALA A 56 3.82 -2.71 -14.41
C ALA A 56 3.98 -1.19 -14.66
N PHE A 57 4.20 -0.81 -15.91
CA PHE A 57 4.35 0.60 -16.31
C PHE A 57 3.02 1.35 -16.31
N ASP A 58 1.91 0.73 -16.75
CA ASP A 58 0.57 1.33 -16.65
C ASP A 58 0.19 1.55 -15.18
N ARG A 59 0.47 0.58 -14.31
CA ARG A 59 0.19 0.69 -12.87
C ARG A 59 1.00 1.80 -12.21
N TYR A 60 2.27 1.94 -12.61
CA TYR A 60 3.10 3.08 -12.20
C TYR A 60 2.55 4.41 -12.71
N ALA A 61 2.18 4.50 -13.99
CA ALA A 61 1.63 5.72 -14.58
C ALA A 61 0.34 6.15 -13.88
N MET A 62 -0.56 5.20 -13.60
CA MET A 62 -1.78 5.47 -12.86
C MET A 62 -1.50 5.96 -11.43
N LEU A 63 -0.50 5.37 -10.73
CA LEU A 63 -0.07 5.86 -9.41
C LEU A 63 0.52 7.28 -9.48
N ALA A 64 1.37 7.56 -10.45
CA ALA A 64 1.96 8.89 -10.64
C ALA A 64 0.88 9.96 -10.90
N LEU A 65 -0.11 9.64 -11.75
CA LEU A 65 -1.27 10.50 -11.99
C LEU A 65 -2.14 10.68 -10.73
N ALA A 66 -2.31 9.62 -9.95
CA ALA A 66 -3.11 9.65 -8.74
C ALA A 66 -2.49 10.50 -7.62
N THR A 67 -1.16 10.61 -7.60
CA THR A 67 -0.41 11.31 -6.54
C THR A 67 0.12 12.68 -6.96
N GLN A 68 -0.14 13.14 -8.20
CA GLN A 68 0.44 14.37 -8.73
C GLN A 68 0.16 15.64 -7.91
N ASP A 69 -1.00 15.70 -7.24
CA ASP A 69 -1.42 16.83 -6.42
C ASP A 69 -1.25 16.58 -4.92
N GLU A 70 -0.51 15.52 -4.53
CA GLU A 70 -0.30 15.07 -3.17
C GLU A 70 1.17 15.27 -2.74
N PRO A 71 1.53 16.38 -2.09
CA PRO A 71 2.94 16.74 -1.87
C PRO A 71 3.73 15.75 -1.00
N HIS A 72 3.05 14.96 -0.16
CA HIS A 72 3.68 13.97 0.73
C HIS A 72 3.58 12.53 0.22
N LEU A 73 2.85 12.30 -0.88
CA LEU A 73 2.67 11.00 -1.49
C LEU A 73 3.48 10.92 -2.78
N SER A 74 4.35 9.94 -2.89
CA SER A 74 5.17 9.73 -4.09
C SER A 74 5.19 8.26 -4.50
N VAL A 75 5.73 7.97 -5.68
CA VAL A 75 5.77 6.62 -6.23
C VAL A 75 7.22 6.21 -6.45
N SER A 76 7.62 5.11 -5.84
CA SER A 76 8.96 4.55 -6.03
C SER A 76 8.98 3.57 -7.21
N ARG A 77 10.04 3.63 -8.01
CA ARG A 77 10.31 2.68 -9.09
C ARG A 77 11.22 1.54 -8.66
N PHE A 78 11.64 1.51 -7.42
CA PHE A 78 12.65 0.56 -6.94
C PHE A 78 12.35 -0.90 -7.31
N GLU A 79 11.13 -1.38 -7.05
CA GLU A 79 10.76 -2.75 -7.41
C GLU A 79 10.54 -2.95 -8.91
N LEU A 80 10.15 -1.90 -9.64
CA LEU A 80 9.97 -1.95 -11.11
C LEU A 80 11.30 -2.05 -11.85
N ASP A 81 12.30 -1.30 -11.40
CA ASP A 81 13.64 -1.26 -12.01
C ASP A 81 14.50 -2.44 -11.58
N GLY A 82 14.14 -3.12 -10.51
CA GLY A 82 14.86 -4.27 -9.98
C GLY A 82 14.84 -5.50 -10.91
N PRO A 83 15.85 -6.36 -10.85
CA PRO A 83 15.89 -7.59 -11.65
C PRO A 83 14.90 -8.65 -11.08
N GLY A 84 13.93 -9.08 -11.90
CA GLY A 84 13.02 -10.18 -11.54
C GLY A 84 12.03 -9.85 -10.43
N ARG A 85 11.70 -10.87 -9.62
CA ARG A 85 10.76 -10.73 -8.49
C ARG A 85 11.48 -10.11 -7.30
N GLN A 86 10.96 -9.00 -6.80
CA GLN A 86 11.40 -8.39 -5.55
C GLN A 86 10.55 -8.92 -4.39
N TYR A 87 11.16 -9.12 -3.24
CA TYR A 87 10.46 -9.48 -2.01
C TYR A 87 10.50 -8.31 -1.04
N THR A 88 9.46 -8.17 -0.23
CA THR A 88 9.33 -7.08 0.74
C THR A 88 10.56 -6.96 1.66
N VAL A 89 11.14 -8.10 2.07
CA VAL A 89 12.35 -8.10 2.90
C VAL A 89 13.53 -7.44 2.19
N ASP A 90 13.71 -7.68 0.90
CA ASP A 90 14.81 -7.10 0.12
C ASP A 90 14.61 -5.58 -0.04
N THR A 91 13.37 -5.16 -0.28
CA THR A 91 12.97 -3.75 -0.32
C THR A 91 13.27 -3.05 1.00
N LEU A 92 12.83 -3.61 2.13
CA LEU A 92 13.07 -3.00 3.45
C LEU A 92 14.56 -2.98 3.84
N VAL A 93 15.34 -4.01 3.50
CA VAL A 93 16.80 -4.02 3.69
C VAL A 93 17.46 -2.88 2.92
N HIS A 94 17.07 -2.71 1.65
CA HIS A 94 17.59 -1.62 0.82
C HIS A 94 17.29 -0.25 1.45
N PHE A 95 16.03 0.03 1.79
CA PHE A 95 15.65 1.32 2.38
C PHE A 95 16.31 1.54 3.74
N ARG A 96 16.40 0.53 4.60
CA ARG A 96 17.08 0.64 5.91
C ARG A 96 18.54 0.99 5.72
N SER A 97 19.27 0.37 4.78
CA SER A 97 20.67 0.66 4.51
C SER A 97 20.89 2.03 3.86
N SER A 98 19.96 2.47 3.00
CA SER A 98 20.08 3.75 2.28
C SER A 98 19.71 4.96 3.13
N CYS A 99 18.70 4.81 4.02
CA CYS A 99 18.20 5.92 4.84
C CYS A 99 18.99 6.14 6.14
N GLY A 100 19.81 5.15 6.58
CA GLY A 100 20.59 5.23 7.81
C GLY A 100 19.77 5.09 9.09
N GLU A 101 20.45 5.28 10.24
CA GLU A 101 19.88 5.03 11.58
C GLU A 101 18.91 6.11 12.07
N PHE A 102 18.96 7.32 11.49
CA PHE A 102 18.13 8.46 11.90
C PHE A 102 16.77 8.51 11.22
N VAL A 103 16.35 7.42 10.57
CA VAL A 103 15.05 7.30 9.92
C VAL A 103 14.21 6.22 10.60
N ASP A 104 12.96 6.56 10.93
CA ASP A 104 11.95 5.60 11.33
C ASP A 104 11.24 5.11 10.06
N LEU A 105 11.45 3.83 9.73
CA LEU A 105 10.85 3.19 8.57
C LEU A 105 9.54 2.51 8.96
N PHE A 106 8.50 2.73 8.15
CA PHE A 106 7.20 2.10 8.27
C PHE A 106 6.90 1.29 7.01
N PHE A 107 6.32 0.12 7.17
CA PHE A 107 5.79 -0.66 6.06
C PHE A 107 4.28 -0.82 6.22
N VAL A 108 3.53 -0.31 5.24
CA VAL A 108 2.06 -0.28 5.25
C VAL A 108 1.53 -1.44 4.43
N MET A 109 0.56 -2.16 4.99
CA MET A 109 -0.11 -3.26 4.31
C MET A 109 -1.59 -3.34 4.70
N GLY A 110 -2.40 -3.94 3.82
CA GLY A 110 -3.79 -4.27 4.14
C GLY A 110 -3.91 -5.52 5.01
N ALA A 111 -5.08 -5.67 5.64
CA ALA A 111 -5.45 -6.83 6.45
C ALA A 111 -5.26 -8.17 5.73
N ASP A 112 -5.61 -8.23 4.44
CA ASP A 112 -5.47 -9.44 3.63
C ASP A 112 -4.00 -9.89 3.52
N SER A 113 -3.11 -8.92 3.27
CA SER A 113 -1.66 -9.18 3.22
C SER A 113 -1.10 -9.61 4.56
N TRP A 114 -1.62 -9.03 5.65
CA TRP A 114 -1.24 -9.44 7.00
C TRP A 114 -1.68 -10.88 7.30
N ALA A 115 -2.88 -11.29 6.90
CA ALA A 115 -3.36 -12.66 7.12
C ALA A 115 -2.44 -13.71 6.47
N GLU A 116 -1.74 -13.33 5.40
CA GLU A 116 -0.80 -14.19 4.67
C GLU A 116 0.67 -13.95 5.05
N ILE A 117 0.96 -13.09 6.03
CA ILE A 117 2.33 -12.62 6.34
C ILE A 117 3.31 -13.77 6.58
N THR A 118 2.86 -14.86 7.22
CA THR A 118 3.69 -16.03 7.53
C THR A 118 4.17 -16.79 6.29
N THR A 119 3.55 -16.56 5.14
CA THR A 119 3.95 -17.13 3.84
C THR A 119 5.01 -16.29 3.13
N TRP A 120 5.28 -15.08 3.63
CA TRP A 120 6.23 -14.17 3.01
C TRP A 120 7.68 -14.57 3.32
N ARG A 121 8.55 -14.35 2.35
CA ARG A 121 9.98 -14.65 2.52
C ARG A 121 10.55 -13.90 3.72
N GLU A 122 11.19 -14.63 4.63
CA GLU A 122 11.83 -14.08 5.83
C GLU A 122 10.93 -13.13 6.64
N TRP A 123 9.61 -13.41 6.69
CA TRP A 123 8.64 -12.55 7.34
C TRP A 123 9.01 -12.09 8.77
N PRO A 124 9.65 -12.92 9.65
CA PRO A 124 10.04 -12.45 10.98
C PRO A 124 11.06 -11.32 10.92
N ARG A 125 11.86 -11.27 9.87
CA ARG A 125 12.87 -10.22 9.67
C ARG A 125 12.23 -8.87 9.34
N LEU A 126 11.06 -8.83 8.73
CA LEU A 126 10.34 -7.58 8.44
C LEU A 126 10.13 -6.76 9.71
N MET A 127 9.79 -7.43 10.82
CA MET A 127 9.57 -6.80 12.14
C MET A 127 10.84 -6.28 12.80
N THR A 128 12.02 -6.55 12.25
CA THR A 128 13.30 -5.98 12.72
C THR A 128 13.74 -4.81 11.84
N LEU A 129 13.16 -4.65 10.67
CA LEU A 129 13.56 -3.67 9.67
C LEU A 129 12.69 -2.41 9.70
N ALA A 130 11.39 -2.55 9.99
CA ALA A 130 10.42 -1.46 9.93
C ALA A 130 9.29 -1.65 10.95
N ASN A 131 8.66 -0.54 11.33
CA ASN A 131 7.35 -0.59 11.96
C ASN A 131 6.32 -1.08 10.93
N LEU A 132 5.47 -2.04 11.28
CA LEU A 132 4.42 -2.53 10.40
C LEU A 132 3.11 -1.81 10.71
N VAL A 133 2.46 -1.26 9.69
CA VAL A 133 1.13 -0.64 9.81
C VAL A 133 0.14 -1.49 9.05
N VAL A 134 -0.72 -2.17 9.78
CA VAL A 134 -1.78 -3.02 9.23
C VAL A 134 -3.08 -2.22 9.19
N VAL A 135 -3.54 -1.91 7.99
CA VAL A 135 -4.78 -1.14 7.78
C VAL A 135 -5.92 -2.11 7.57
N THR A 136 -6.93 -2.03 8.44
CA THR A 136 -8.18 -2.79 8.29
C THR A 136 -9.15 -2.05 7.38
N ARG A 137 -10.10 -2.79 6.82
CA ARG A 137 -11.22 -2.24 6.03
C ARG A 137 -12.54 -2.55 6.73
N PRO A 138 -13.61 -1.79 6.45
CA PRO A 138 -14.94 -2.14 6.94
C PRO A 138 -15.30 -3.59 6.61
N GLY A 139 -15.77 -4.33 7.61
CA GLY A 139 -16.15 -5.75 7.46
C GLY A 139 -15.00 -6.77 7.47
N HIS A 140 -13.74 -6.34 7.59
CA HIS A 140 -12.57 -7.21 7.76
C HIS A 140 -12.01 -7.06 9.18
N GLU A 141 -12.56 -7.84 10.10
CA GLU A 141 -12.01 -7.92 11.46
C GLU A 141 -10.73 -8.75 11.44
N ILE A 142 -9.65 -8.17 11.93
CA ILE A 142 -8.44 -8.92 12.23
C ILE A 142 -8.52 -9.29 13.70
N ALA A 143 -8.52 -10.58 14.00
CA ALA A 143 -8.27 -11.05 15.35
C ALA A 143 -6.82 -10.69 15.71
N VAL A 144 -6.63 -9.86 16.72
CA VAL A 144 -5.28 -9.55 17.26
C VAL A 144 -4.73 -10.77 18.00
N GLU A 145 -5.61 -11.63 18.48
CA GLU A 145 -5.30 -12.90 19.11
C GLU A 145 -4.90 -13.92 18.05
N GLY A 146 -3.69 -14.43 18.13
CA GLY A 146 -3.16 -15.42 17.16
C GLY A 146 -2.22 -14.84 16.11
N PHE A 147 -1.82 -13.59 16.24
CA PHE A 147 -0.72 -13.02 15.44
C PHE A 147 0.56 -13.83 15.69
N ALA A 148 1.30 -14.05 14.63
CA ALA A 148 2.62 -14.69 14.70
C ALA A 148 3.70 -13.80 15.35
N ALA A 149 3.31 -12.77 16.10
CA ALA A 149 4.17 -11.83 16.78
C ALA A 149 3.84 -11.78 18.28
N PRO A 150 4.83 -11.49 19.15
CA PRO A 150 4.60 -11.28 20.57
C PRO A 150 3.58 -10.16 20.83
N ALA A 151 2.66 -10.37 21.76
CA ALA A 151 1.56 -9.42 22.04
C ALA A 151 2.07 -8.03 22.48
N ASP A 152 3.24 -7.96 23.11
CA ASP A 152 3.89 -6.70 23.54
C ASP A 152 4.45 -5.87 22.36
N GLN A 153 4.59 -6.47 21.19
CA GLN A 153 4.97 -5.77 19.96
C GLN A 153 3.77 -5.23 19.18
N ILE A 154 2.53 -5.60 19.57
CA ILE A 154 1.32 -5.20 18.86
C ILE A 154 0.66 -4.05 19.60
N THR A 155 0.34 -2.99 18.86
CA THR A 155 -0.43 -1.84 19.37
C THR A 155 -1.70 -1.70 18.55
N ASP A 156 -2.83 -2.00 19.18
CA ASP A 156 -4.15 -1.81 18.56
C ASP A 156 -4.59 -0.34 18.69
N LEU A 157 -4.72 0.30 17.55
CA LEU A 157 -5.09 1.71 17.42
C LEU A 157 -6.51 1.90 16.85
N ARG A 158 -7.25 0.80 16.63
CA ARG A 158 -8.63 0.88 16.11
C ARG A 158 -9.52 1.68 17.04
N GLY A 159 -10.42 2.48 16.46
CA GLY A 159 -11.29 3.40 17.19
C GLY A 159 -10.58 4.61 17.80
N ARG A 160 -9.29 4.84 17.52
CA ARG A 160 -8.55 6.00 18.00
C ARG A 160 -8.41 7.05 16.90
N ASN A 161 -8.69 8.31 17.25
CA ASN A 161 -8.59 9.46 16.34
C ASN A 161 -7.37 10.35 16.64
N LEU A 162 -6.48 9.94 17.55
CA LEU A 162 -5.32 10.71 17.96
C LEU A 162 -4.07 10.21 17.22
N PRO A 163 -3.08 11.10 16.93
CA PRO A 163 -1.81 10.70 16.40
C PRO A 163 -1.17 9.58 17.22
N ALA A 164 -0.61 8.59 16.55
CA ALA A 164 0.08 7.51 17.22
C ALA A 164 1.40 8.01 17.82
N ILE A 165 1.61 7.73 19.11
CA ILE A 165 2.92 7.95 19.73
C ILE A 165 3.80 6.76 19.35
N VAL A 166 4.80 7.01 18.51
CA VAL A 166 5.81 6.04 18.13
C VAL A 166 7.08 6.34 18.91
N GLU A 167 7.34 5.53 19.91
CA GLU A 167 8.58 5.60 20.71
C GLU A 167 9.76 5.09 19.89
N PRO A 168 10.94 5.75 19.96
CA PRO A 168 12.16 5.20 19.39
C PRO A 168 12.51 3.84 20.04
N GLY A 169 12.87 2.85 19.23
CA GLY A 169 13.25 1.55 19.79
C GLY A 169 12.96 0.38 18.83
N ALA A 170 12.59 -0.77 19.41
CA ALA A 170 12.23 -1.94 18.63
C ALA A 170 11.00 -1.65 17.75
N ALA A 171 11.03 -2.18 16.53
CA ALA A 171 9.92 -2.05 15.60
C ALA A 171 8.64 -2.67 16.18
N LYS A 172 7.52 -2.02 15.92
CA LYS A 172 6.18 -2.42 16.40
C LYS A 172 5.22 -2.70 15.26
N ILE A 173 4.16 -3.40 15.58
CA ILE A 173 3.04 -3.66 14.68
C ILE A 173 1.88 -2.80 15.16
N PHE A 174 1.40 -1.91 14.31
CA PHE A 174 0.25 -1.06 14.55
C PHE A 174 -0.93 -1.56 13.73
N VAL A 175 -2.07 -1.81 14.39
CA VAL A 175 -3.33 -2.15 13.72
C VAL A 175 -4.24 -0.94 13.77
N THR A 176 -4.73 -0.49 12.63
CA THR A 176 -5.58 0.72 12.55
C THR A 176 -6.75 0.52 11.59
N ASP A 177 -7.88 1.11 11.93
CA ASP A 177 -9.09 1.25 11.12
C ASP A 177 -9.28 2.69 10.60
N ALA A 178 -8.20 3.48 10.55
CA ALA A 178 -8.26 4.88 10.14
C ALA A 178 -8.82 5.11 8.73
N VAL A 179 -8.97 4.06 7.92
CA VAL A 179 -9.49 4.13 6.54
C VAL A 179 -10.80 3.39 6.43
N MET A 180 -11.89 4.15 6.28
CA MET A 180 -13.27 3.65 6.20
C MET A 180 -13.85 3.71 4.78
N ILE A 181 -13.03 3.52 3.76
CA ILE A 181 -13.49 3.55 2.35
C ILE A 181 -13.56 2.12 1.80
N ASP A 182 -14.76 1.72 1.40
CA ASP A 182 -15.02 0.42 0.76
C ASP A 182 -14.85 0.52 -0.77
N VAL A 183 -13.59 0.59 -1.23
CA VAL A 183 -13.24 0.54 -2.65
C VAL A 183 -12.25 -0.56 -2.89
N SER A 184 -12.45 -1.34 -3.95
CA SER A 184 -11.54 -2.41 -4.35
C SER A 184 -11.13 -2.29 -5.81
N ALA A 185 -9.90 -2.73 -6.13
CA ALA A 185 -9.43 -2.82 -7.52
C ALA A 185 -10.36 -3.67 -8.41
N THR A 186 -11.01 -4.68 -7.85
CA THR A 186 -12.00 -5.50 -8.56
C THR A 186 -13.23 -4.67 -8.95
N ALA A 187 -13.71 -3.80 -8.07
CA ALA A 187 -14.84 -2.90 -8.40
C ALA A 187 -14.44 -1.92 -9.51
N VAL A 188 -13.22 -1.38 -9.48
CA VAL A 188 -12.71 -0.49 -10.53
C VAL A 188 -12.63 -1.22 -11.87
N ARG A 189 -12.01 -2.41 -11.92
CA ARG A 189 -11.90 -3.18 -13.17
C ARG A 189 -13.26 -3.57 -13.73
N ARG A 190 -14.25 -3.85 -12.87
CA ARG A 190 -15.64 -4.09 -13.30
C ARG A 190 -16.26 -2.84 -13.91
N ALA A 191 -16.16 -1.68 -13.25
CA ALA A 191 -16.68 -0.42 -13.77
C ALA A 191 -16.05 -0.04 -15.12
N ALA A 192 -14.76 -0.30 -15.30
CA ALA A 192 -14.07 -0.07 -16.57
C ALA A 192 -14.59 -0.98 -17.70
N ARG A 193 -14.85 -2.28 -17.40
CA ARG A 193 -15.41 -3.25 -18.35
C ARG A 193 -16.83 -2.93 -18.78
N GLU A 194 -17.65 -2.49 -17.83
CA GLU A 194 -19.06 -2.13 -18.05
C GLU A 194 -19.19 -0.74 -18.69
N GLU A 195 -18.09 -0.05 -18.99
CA GLU A 195 -18.04 1.33 -19.49
C GLU A 195 -18.86 2.32 -18.63
N ALA A 196 -19.00 1.99 -17.34
CA ALA A 196 -19.75 2.76 -16.37
C ALA A 196 -18.95 4.02 -15.91
N GLY A 197 -18.90 5.03 -16.79
CA GLY A 197 -18.04 6.19 -16.63
C GLY A 197 -18.19 6.92 -15.30
N GLU A 198 -19.41 7.23 -14.87
CA GLU A 198 -19.70 7.90 -13.59
C GLU A 198 -19.23 7.06 -12.40
N LYS A 199 -19.45 5.74 -12.45
CA LYS A 199 -19.01 4.84 -11.39
C LYS A 199 -17.49 4.72 -11.30
N LEU A 200 -16.81 4.72 -12.45
CA LEU A 200 -15.34 4.70 -12.49
C LEU A 200 -14.76 5.94 -11.81
N GLU A 201 -15.33 7.13 -12.09
CA GLU A 201 -14.89 8.41 -11.50
C GLU A 201 -15.14 8.50 -9.98
N GLN A 202 -16.10 7.77 -9.45
CA GLN A 202 -16.31 7.66 -8.00
C GLN A 202 -15.26 6.78 -7.30
N LEU A 203 -14.64 5.86 -8.03
CA LEU A 203 -13.72 4.85 -7.48
C LEU A 203 -12.26 5.26 -7.58
N VAL A 204 -11.89 6.06 -8.60
CA VAL A 204 -10.50 6.48 -8.86
C VAL A 204 -10.42 7.99 -9.10
N PRO A 205 -9.25 8.62 -8.91
CA PRO A 205 -9.04 10.02 -9.30
C PRO A 205 -9.33 10.24 -10.80
N PRO A 206 -9.85 11.42 -11.20
CA PRO A 206 -10.18 11.72 -12.60
C PRO A 206 -9.04 11.44 -13.59
N PRO A 207 -7.77 11.81 -13.32
CA PRO A 207 -6.66 11.52 -14.25
C PRO A 207 -6.45 10.00 -14.45
N VAL A 208 -6.74 9.18 -13.44
CA VAL A 208 -6.65 7.71 -13.54
C VAL A 208 -7.80 7.15 -14.37
N ALA A 209 -9.02 7.68 -14.19
CA ALA A 209 -10.17 7.30 -15.01
C ALA A 209 -9.92 7.61 -16.49
N ASP A 210 -9.37 8.77 -16.79
CA ASP A 210 -9.02 9.18 -18.15
C ASP A 210 -7.92 8.30 -18.75
N TYR A 211 -6.92 7.93 -17.96
CA TYR A 211 -5.88 7.00 -18.38
C TYR A 211 -6.46 5.64 -18.75
N ILE A 212 -7.31 5.07 -17.88
CA ILE A 212 -7.97 3.78 -18.11
C ILE A 212 -8.79 3.81 -19.41
N ARG A 213 -9.59 4.88 -19.62
CA ARG A 213 -10.40 5.04 -20.85
C ARG A 213 -9.54 5.19 -22.09
N LYS A 214 -8.51 6.05 -22.03
CA LYS A 214 -7.64 6.37 -23.16
C LYS A 214 -6.89 5.15 -23.69
N TYR A 215 -6.40 4.30 -22.78
CA TYR A 215 -5.60 3.13 -23.15
C TYR A 215 -6.43 1.83 -23.18
N GLY A 216 -7.75 1.91 -22.95
CA GLY A 216 -8.65 0.76 -23.00
C GLY A 216 -8.33 -0.32 -21.97
N LEU A 217 -7.76 0.06 -20.81
CA LEU A 217 -7.36 -0.90 -19.79
C LEU A 217 -8.59 -1.59 -19.19
N TYR A 218 -8.45 -2.87 -18.89
CA TYR A 218 -9.47 -3.73 -18.27
C TYR A 218 -10.73 -3.99 -19.12
N ARG A 219 -10.73 -3.62 -20.40
CA ARG A 219 -11.80 -3.99 -21.34
C ARG A 219 -11.69 -5.46 -21.71
N ASN A 220 -12.83 -6.08 -22.03
CA ASN A 220 -12.80 -7.44 -22.58
C ASN A 220 -12.15 -7.40 -23.98
N THR A 221 -11.06 -8.11 -24.19
CA THR A 221 -10.36 -8.23 -25.50
C THR A 221 -11.05 -9.22 -26.45
N ASN A 222 -12.28 -9.65 -26.20
CA ASN A 222 -12.98 -10.65 -27.00
C ASN A 222 -13.89 -10.06 -28.11
N GLU A 223 -13.53 -8.91 -28.70
CA GLU A 223 -14.15 -8.43 -29.95
C GLU A 223 -13.06 -7.88 -30.89
N ALA A 224 -12.36 -8.81 -31.55
CA ALA A 224 -11.64 -8.55 -32.79
C ALA A 224 -11.63 -9.82 -33.65
#